data_ae3645c3fe08c6223a7f7419bf85c9f5
#
_entry.id   ae3645c3fe08c6223a7f7419bf85c9f5
#
_cell.length_a   1.000
_cell.length_b   1.000
_cell.length_c   1.000
_cell.angle_alpha   90.00
_cell.angle_beta   90.00
_cell.angle_gamma   90.00
#
_symmetry.space_group_name_H-M   'P 1'
#
loop_
_entity.id
_entity.type
_entity.pdbx_description
1 polymer ?
#
loop_
_entity_poly.entity_id
_entity_poly.type
_entity_poly.pdbx_seq_one_letter_code
_entity_poly.pdbx_strand_id
1 'polypeptide(L)'
;QASLCYKKQNMKRKNLNALKLKNAIYKDKNISKIYSKLNSITKNIRSFLVAVSGGSDSMALALLSRLIKEEKNKKIYFVHVDHAIRKNSGKEALRLKKILKKNKINLKIIKNKKNIKKNIQKNARDRRYEILCHFCMKNNIKSLVTAHHKDDQIETFLIRLSRGSGVEGLSSMSETSKLNNGIKLLRPFLKFRKKELQIISNKFFSKIIKDPSNKDKKFLRTNIRELTKILKNKGIDPDQIYRSIENISTTKKAINFYVQKSLKKFVKFKKKETILDFNMFQKEPADVKFKIINTIVKKRAASYYPPRAKKVINLINRFKSKSAQKSTLGGCIFEKRKNFVHVTKEF
;
A
#
# COMPACT_ATOMS: atom_id res chain seq x y z
N GLN A 1 -12.17 -44.47 22.34
CA GLN A 1 -13.33 -44.15 21.50
C GLN A 1 -13.92 -42.76 21.84
N ALA A 2 -13.98 -42.34 23.11
CA ALA A 2 -14.52 -41.02 23.52
C ALA A 2 -13.74 -39.82 22.93
N SER A 3 -12.41 -39.90 22.87
CA SER A 3 -11.55 -38.84 22.30
C SER A 3 -11.73 -38.63 20.78
N LEU A 4 -12.00 -39.71 20.04
CA LEU A 4 -12.30 -39.64 18.60
C LEU A 4 -13.70 -39.06 18.33
N CYS A 5 -14.69 -39.38 19.19
CA CYS A 5 -16.05 -38.84 19.08
C CYS A 5 -16.06 -37.32 19.37
N TYR A 6 -15.31 -36.86 20.37
CA TYR A 6 -15.16 -35.45 20.73
C TYR A 6 -14.45 -34.65 19.62
N LYS A 7 -13.41 -35.23 18.99
CA LYS A 7 -12.76 -34.64 17.80
C LYS A 7 -13.69 -34.55 16.61
N LYS A 8 -14.50 -35.59 16.31
CA LYS A 8 -15.48 -35.57 15.21
C LYS A 8 -16.62 -34.57 15.45
N GLN A 9 -17.14 -34.45 16.67
CA GLN A 9 -18.17 -33.46 17.00
C GLN A 9 -17.63 -32.02 16.92
N ASN A 10 -16.41 -31.76 17.40
CA ASN A 10 -15.76 -30.46 17.26
C ASN A 10 -15.43 -30.09 15.78
N MET A 11 -15.08 -31.06 14.97
CA MET A 11 -14.92 -30.86 13.51
C MET A 11 -16.26 -30.53 12.84
N LYS A 12 -17.35 -31.23 13.15
CA LYS A 12 -18.71 -30.92 12.63
C LYS A 12 -19.16 -29.51 13.04
N ARG A 13 -18.98 -29.09 14.31
CA ARG A 13 -19.29 -27.71 14.76
C ARG A 13 -18.40 -26.64 14.12
N LYS A 14 -17.12 -26.93 13.85
CA LYS A 14 -16.23 -26.03 13.11
C LYS A 14 -16.71 -25.81 11.67
N ASN A 15 -17.13 -26.87 10.99
CA ASN A 15 -17.63 -26.81 9.60
C ASN A 15 -18.97 -26.06 9.50
N LEU A 16 -19.88 -26.24 10.46
CA LEU A 16 -21.18 -25.55 10.47
C LEU A 16 -21.04 -24.02 10.57
N ASN A 17 -20.07 -23.52 11.36
CA ASN A 17 -19.84 -22.08 11.49
C ASN A 17 -19.12 -21.47 10.27
N ALA A 18 -18.27 -22.24 9.59
CA ALA A 18 -17.67 -21.85 8.33
C ALA A 18 -18.72 -21.80 7.23
N LEU A 19 -19.61 -22.78 7.19
CA LEU A 19 -20.71 -22.86 6.22
C LEU A 19 -21.71 -21.70 6.41
N LYS A 20 -22.09 -21.37 7.65
CA LYS A 20 -22.94 -20.21 7.94
C LYS A 20 -22.30 -18.90 7.46
N LEU A 21 -21.01 -18.68 7.72
CA LEU A 21 -20.30 -17.50 7.25
C LEU A 21 -20.24 -17.47 5.72
N LYS A 22 -19.91 -18.58 5.10
CA LYS A 22 -19.89 -18.75 3.65
C LYS A 22 -21.24 -18.37 3.05
N ASN A 23 -22.32 -18.99 3.51
CA ASN A 23 -23.68 -18.74 3.03
C ASN A 23 -24.08 -17.26 3.20
N ALA A 24 -23.76 -16.64 4.33
CA ALA A 24 -24.05 -15.23 4.59
C ALA A 24 -23.26 -14.26 3.66
N ILE A 25 -22.06 -14.64 3.22
CA ILE A 25 -21.24 -13.85 2.28
C ILE A 25 -21.72 -14.05 0.85
N TYR A 26 -22.02 -15.29 0.44
CA TYR A 26 -22.43 -15.57 -0.93
C TYR A 26 -23.87 -15.14 -1.25
N LYS A 27 -24.78 -15.14 -0.28
CA LYS A 27 -26.16 -14.63 -0.43
C LYS A 27 -26.23 -13.12 -0.72
N ASP A 28 -25.25 -12.36 -0.24
CA ASP A 28 -25.19 -10.90 -0.41
C ASP A 28 -24.30 -10.57 -1.62
N LYS A 29 -24.90 -10.15 -2.74
CA LYS A 29 -24.20 -9.85 -4.01
C LYS A 29 -23.02 -8.86 -3.81
N ASN A 30 -23.19 -7.83 -2.96
CA ASN A 30 -22.15 -6.84 -2.73
C ASN A 30 -20.99 -7.42 -1.93
N ILE A 31 -21.28 -8.17 -0.87
CA ILE A 31 -20.25 -8.83 -0.05
C ILE A 31 -19.51 -9.88 -0.86
N SER A 32 -20.24 -10.66 -1.67
CA SER A 32 -19.69 -11.67 -2.57
C SER A 32 -18.73 -11.07 -3.59
N LYS A 33 -19.05 -9.91 -4.18
CA LYS A 33 -18.17 -9.18 -5.10
C LYS A 33 -16.85 -8.75 -4.42
N ILE A 34 -16.92 -8.22 -3.18
CA ILE A 34 -15.75 -7.82 -2.41
C ILE A 34 -14.89 -9.03 -2.05
N TYR A 35 -15.54 -10.15 -1.65
CA TYR A 35 -14.87 -11.41 -1.36
C TYR A 35 -14.17 -11.98 -2.60
N SER A 36 -14.86 -12.03 -3.74
CA SER A 36 -14.33 -12.52 -5.02
C SER A 36 -13.09 -11.71 -5.45
N LYS A 37 -13.10 -10.39 -5.24
CA LYS A 37 -11.93 -9.55 -5.51
C LYS A 37 -10.75 -9.87 -4.61
N LEU A 38 -10.97 -10.07 -3.31
CA LEU A 38 -9.91 -10.49 -2.38
C LEU A 38 -9.38 -11.87 -2.77
N ASN A 39 -10.27 -12.81 -3.09
CA ASN A 39 -9.90 -14.16 -3.49
C ASN A 39 -9.06 -14.14 -4.78
N SER A 40 -9.45 -13.36 -5.79
CA SER A 40 -8.74 -13.28 -7.07
C SER A 40 -7.33 -12.74 -6.90
N ILE A 41 -7.12 -11.65 -6.15
CA ILE A 41 -5.78 -11.06 -5.94
C ILE A 41 -4.87 -11.96 -5.10
N THR A 42 -5.45 -12.83 -4.28
CA THR A 42 -4.69 -13.79 -3.45
C THR A 42 -4.67 -15.21 -4.02
N LYS A 43 -5.24 -15.46 -5.21
CA LYS A 43 -5.45 -16.81 -5.80
C LYS A 43 -4.16 -17.66 -5.74
N ASN A 44 -3.06 -17.14 -6.26
CA ASN A 44 -1.77 -17.83 -6.39
C ASN A 44 -0.82 -17.60 -5.18
N ILE A 45 -1.35 -17.15 -4.04
CA ILE A 45 -0.55 -16.86 -2.84
C ILE A 45 -0.86 -17.90 -1.77
N ARG A 46 0.13 -18.71 -1.40
CA ARG A 46 0.00 -19.75 -0.36
C ARG A 46 -0.11 -19.17 1.05
N SER A 47 0.66 -18.11 1.33
CA SER A 47 0.68 -17.45 2.64
C SER A 47 0.71 -15.94 2.51
N PHE A 48 -0.05 -15.24 3.37
CA PHE A 48 0.00 -13.78 3.44
C PHE A 48 -0.35 -13.27 4.84
N LEU A 49 0.05 -12.02 5.08
CA LEU A 49 -0.26 -11.30 6.31
C LEU A 49 -1.39 -10.30 6.05
N VAL A 50 -2.34 -10.24 6.96
CA VAL A 50 -3.42 -9.26 7.01
C VAL A 50 -3.12 -8.25 8.10
N ALA A 51 -2.95 -6.97 7.74
CA ALA A 51 -2.78 -5.89 8.70
C ALA A 51 -4.14 -5.46 9.26
N VAL A 52 -4.33 -5.60 10.57
CA VAL A 52 -5.58 -5.28 11.26
C VAL A 52 -5.38 -4.09 12.17
N SER A 53 -6.06 -2.96 11.90
CA SER A 53 -6.00 -1.75 12.73
C SER A 53 -7.11 -1.68 13.79
N GLY A 54 -8.18 -2.46 13.64
CA GLY A 54 -9.37 -2.43 14.51
C GLY A 54 -10.52 -1.58 13.95
N GLY A 55 -10.29 -0.75 12.94
CA GLY A 55 -11.34 -0.04 12.21
C GLY A 55 -12.15 -0.98 11.30
N SER A 56 -13.37 -0.53 10.92
CA SER A 56 -14.33 -1.29 10.11
C SER A 56 -13.70 -1.99 8.91
N ASP A 57 -12.89 -1.26 8.16
CA ASP A 57 -12.33 -1.72 6.89
C ASP A 57 -11.36 -2.89 7.09
N SER A 58 -10.50 -2.77 8.10
CA SER A 58 -9.55 -3.84 8.45
C SER A 58 -10.22 -5.05 9.10
N MET A 59 -11.35 -4.84 9.80
CA MET A 59 -12.16 -5.90 10.36
C MET A 59 -12.88 -6.69 9.25
N ALA A 60 -13.46 -5.99 8.26
CA ALA A 60 -14.03 -6.62 7.07
C ALA A 60 -12.98 -7.46 6.31
N LEU A 61 -11.77 -6.91 6.10
CA LEU A 61 -10.66 -7.65 5.47
C LEU A 61 -10.29 -8.90 6.28
N ALA A 62 -10.21 -8.80 7.59
CA ALA A 62 -9.87 -9.92 8.46
C ALA A 62 -10.92 -11.04 8.37
N LEU A 63 -12.21 -10.69 8.35
CA LEU A 63 -13.30 -11.65 8.22
C LEU A 63 -13.27 -12.39 6.88
N LEU A 64 -13.17 -11.65 5.77
CA LEU A 64 -13.14 -12.23 4.44
C LEU A 64 -11.87 -13.08 4.22
N SER A 65 -10.74 -12.64 4.79
CA SER A 65 -9.50 -13.43 4.77
C SER A 65 -9.61 -14.71 5.60
N ARG A 66 -10.37 -14.70 6.70
CA ARG A 66 -10.67 -15.90 7.46
C ARG A 66 -11.41 -16.92 6.61
N LEU A 67 -12.43 -16.51 5.85
CA LEU A 67 -13.15 -17.42 4.95
C LEU A 67 -12.21 -18.04 3.92
N ILE A 68 -11.32 -17.24 3.29
CA ILE A 68 -10.30 -17.76 2.36
C ILE A 68 -9.40 -18.78 3.05
N LYS A 69 -9.00 -18.54 4.31
CA LYS A 69 -8.17 -19.47 5.09
C LYS A 69 -8.87 -20.83 5.25
N GLU A 70 -10.16 -20.81 5.53
CA GLU A 70 -10.96 -22.02 5.76
C GLU A 70 -11.28 -22.76 4.44
N GLU A 71 -11.64 -22.04 3.36
CA GLU A 71 -12.00 -22.64 2.07
C GLU A 71 -10.82 -23.12 1.24
N LYS A 72 -9.71 -22.42 1.30
CA LYS A 72 -8.55 -22.67 0.41
C LYS A 72 -7.31 -23.20 1.14
N ASN A 73 -7.45 -23.56 2.41
CA ASN A 73 -6.36 -24.07 3.27
C ASN A 73 -5.08 -23.21 3.19
N LYS A 74 -5.24 -21.87 3.14
CA LYS A 74 -4.12 -20.94 3.06
C LYS A 74 -3.59 -20.58 4.44
N LYS A 75 -2.27 -20.37 4.55
CA LYS A 75 -1.63 -19.90 5.78
C LYS A 75 -1.76 -18.38 5.89
N ILE A 76 -2.72 -17.90 6.68
CA ILE A 76 -3.01 -16.47 6.83
C ILE A 76 -2.73 -16.04 8.25
N TYR A 77 -1.93 -14.95 8.38
CA TYR A 77 -1.56 -14.34 9.64
C TYR A 77 -2.31 -13.01 9.81
N PHE A 78 -2.90 -12.79 10.97
CA PHE A 78 -3.56 -11.53 11.32
C PHE A 78 -2.70 -10.81 12.35
N VAL A 79 -2.25 -9.60 12.02
CA VAL A 79 -1.31 -8.84 12.85
C VAL A 79 -1.85 -7.44 13.10
N HIS A 80 -1.86 -7.05 14.36
CA HIS A 80 -2.09 -5.67 14.82
C HIS A 80 -0.77 -5.10 15.33
N VAL A 81 -0.45 -3.87 14.91
CA VAL A 81 0.69 -3.12 15.44
C VAL A 81 0.15 -2.09 16.43
N ASP A 82 0.44 -2.29 17.70
CA ASP A 82 0.19 -1.29 18.73
C ASP A 82 1.33 -0.27 18.75
N HIS A 83 1.02 0.97 18.37
CA HIS A 83 2.01 2.05 18.29
C HIS A 83 2.45 2.59 19.65
N ALA A 84 1.72 2.24 20.72
CA ALA A 84 1.96 2.73 22.09
C ALA A 84 2.01 4.27 22.21
N ILE A 85 1.29 4.99 21.33
CA ILE A 85 1.24 6.47 21.35
C ILE A 85 0.29 6.96 22.43
N ARG A 86 -0.76 6.21 22.74
CA ARG A 86 -1.79 6.56 23.74
C ARG A 86 -1.73 5.62 24.93
N LYS A 87 -2.01 6.15 26.13
CA LYS A 87 -2.02 5.41 27.40
C LYS A 87 -2.89 4.13 27.36
N ASN A 88 -3.99 4.18 26.59
CA ASN A 88 -4.97 3.09 26.48
C ASN A 88 -4.79 2.17 25.24
N SER A 89 -3.78 2.38 24.39
CA SER A 89 -3.61 1.62 23.15
C SER A 89 -3.48 0.11 23.37
N GLY A 90 -2.78 -0.32 24.41
CA GLY A 90 -2.64 -1.71 24.78
C GLY A 90 -3.98 -2.36 25.21
N LYS A 91 -4.82 -1.64 25.98
CA LYS A 91 -6.17 -2.11 26.35
C LYS A 91 -7.07 -2.24 25.11
N GLU A 92 -6.97 -1.29 24.15
CA GLU A 92 -7.70 -1.34 22.88
C GLU A 92 -7.25 -2.55 22.03
N ALA A 93 -5.94 -2.81 21.94
CA ALA A 93 -5.39 -3.96 21.22
C ALA A 93 -5.84 -5.29 21.81
N LEU A 94 -5.90 -5.42 23.13
CA LEU A 94 -6.42 -6.62 23.81
C LEU A 94 -7.93 -6.78 23.58
N ARG A 95 -8.70 -5.69 23.61
CA ARG A 95 -10.14 -5.71 23.27
C ARG A 95 -10.34 -6.17 21.82
N LEU A 96 -9.55 -5.66 20.86
CA LEU A 96 -9.56 -6.10 19.48
C LEU A 96 -9.29 -7.60 19.36
N LYS A 97 -8.28 -8.11 20.05
CA LYS A 97 -7.95 -9.54 20.08
C LYS A 97 -9.13 -10.38 20.59
N LYS A 98 -9.83 -9.94 21.65
CA LYS A 98 -11.02 -10.61 22.18
C LYS A 98 -12.17 -10.64 21.16
N ILE A 99 -12.45 -9.52 20.48
CA ILE A 99 -13.50 -9.42 19.44
C ILE A 99 -13.19 -10.39 18.28
N LEU A 100 -11.97 -10.39 17.78
CA LEU A 100 -11.56 -11.24 16.67
C LEU A 100 -11.53 -12.72 17.04
N LYS A 101 -11.16 -13.07 18.29
CA LYS A 101 -11.19 -14.46 18.79
C LYS A 101 -12.61 -15.03 18.77
N LYS A 102 -13.65 -14.25 19.10
CA LYS A 102 -15.06 -14.67 19.00
C LYS A 102 -15.42 -15.06 17.56
N ASN A 103 -14.81 -14.42 16.58
CA ASN A 103 -14.95 -14.74 15.16
C ASN A 103 -13.86 -15.72 14.65
N LYS A 104 -13.23 -16.50 15.51
CA LYS A 104 -12.20 -17.50 15.18
C LYS A 104 -10.99 -16.93 14.40
N ILE A 105 -10.70 -15.64 14.56
CA ILE A 105 -9.55 -14.97 13.99
C ILE A 105 -8.49 -14.81 15.10
N ASN A 106 -7.37 -15.52 14.94
CA ASN A 106 -6.27 -15.44 15.88
C ASN A 106 -5.37 -14.24 15.56
N LEU A 107 -5.52 -13.16 16.33
CA LEU A 107 -4.77 -11.91 16.17
C LEU A 107 -3.46 -11.94 16.95
N LYS A 108 -2.34 -11.69 16.27
CA LYS A 108 -1.05 -11.38 16.91
C LYS A 108 -0.91 -9.88 17.10
N ILE A 109 -0.64 -9.44 18.31
CA ILE A 109 -0.35 -8.04 18.65
C ILE A 109 1.17 -7.89 18.70
N ILE A 110 1.70 -6.86 18.03
CA ILE A 110 3.11 -6.47 18.11
C ILE A 110 3.18 -5.04 18.60
N LYS A 111 3.79 -4.83 19.75
CA LYS A 111 3.98 -3.51 20.34
C LYS A 111 5.19 -2.82 19.73
N ASN A 112 5.02 -1.57 19.33
CA ASN A 112 6.13 -0.71 18.92
C ASN A 112 6.94 -0.32 20.16
N LYS A 113 8.25 -0.59 20.11
CA LYS A 113 9.18 -0.25 21.19
C LYS A 113 9.82 1.14 21.05
N LYS A 114 9.73 1.78 19.87
CA LYS A 114 10.34 3.09 19.59
C LYS A 114 9.35 4.22 19.86
N ASN A 115 9.81 5.26 20.56
CA ASN A 115 9.00 6.43 20.84
C ASN A 115 8.85 7.29 19.57
N ILE A 116 7.63 7.77 19.28
CA ILE A 116 7.29 8.59 18.12
C ILE A 116 6.92 9.99 18.60
N LYS A 117 7.88 10.93 18.54
CA LYS A 117 7.70 12.31 19.06
C LYS A 117 7.34 13.34 17.97
N LYS A 118 7.85 13.20 16.73
CA LYS A 118 7.67 14.17 15.62
C LYS A 118 6.97 13.51 14.43
N ASN A 119 6.22 14.31 13.64
CA ASN A 119 5.52 13.81 12.44
C ASN A 119 4.74 12.49 12.69
N ILE A 120 3.97 12.46 13.77
CA ILE A 120 3.39 11.25 14.38
C ILE A 120 2.73 10.35 13.35
N GLN A 121 1.86 10.89 12.45
CA GLN A 121 1.17 10.07 11.45
C GLN A 121 2.12 9.42 10.44
N LYS A 122 3.10 10.16 9.94
CA LYS A 122 4.07 9.64 8.98
C LYS A 122 4.94 8.58 9.66
N ASN A 123 5.54 8.91 10.79
CA ASN A 123 6.45 8.00 11.49
C ASN A 123 5.74 6.75 12.02
N ALA A 124 4.50 6.87 12.52
CA ALA A 124 3.68 5.72 12.91
C ALA A 124 3.36 4.82 11.69
N ARG A 125 3.05 5.43 10.53
CA ARG A 125 2.82 4.66 9.30
C ARG A 125 4.09 3.92 8.86
N ASP A 126 5.22 4.61 8.78
CA ASP A 126 6.49 4.04 8.32
C ASP A 126 6.91 2.91 9.27
N ARG A 127 6.83 3.15 10.58
CA ARG A 127 7.13 2.15 11.61
C ARG A 127 6.21 0.93 11.56
N ARG A 128 4.92 1.14 11.29
CA ARG A 128 3.97 0.02 11.10
C ARG A 128 4.40 -0.89 9.96
N TYR A 129 4.75 -0.32 8.81
CA TYR A 129 5.21 -1.12 7.67
C TYR A 129 6.54 -1.82 7.97
N GLU A 130 7.46 -1.18 8.67
CA GLU A 130 8.72 -1.78 9.10
C GLU A 130 8.48 -3.03 9.96
N ILE A 131 7.63 -2.91 10.99
CA ILE A 131 7.28 -4.01 11.89
C ILE A 131 6.57 -5.15 11.13
N LEU A 132 5.61 -4.81 10.26
CA LEU A 132 4.89 -5.82 9.47
C LEU A 132 5.81 -6.52 8.48
N CYS A 133 6.72 -5.80 7.83
CA CYS A 133 7.71 -6.39 6.93
C CYS A 133 8.69 -7.29 7.67
N HIS A 134 9.16 -6.88 8.84
CA HIS A 134 10.03 -7.73 9.68
C HIS A 134 9.31 -9.03 10.08
N PHE A 135 8.04 -8.93 10.48
CA PHE A 135 7.23 -10.13 10.75
C PHE A 135 7.09 -11.03 9.52
N CYS A 136 6.84 -10.43 8.34
CA CYS A 136 6.74 -11.16 7.08
C CYS A 136 8.05 -11.92 6.77
N MET A 137 9.20 -11.27 6.89
CA MET A 137 10.51 -11.88 6.65
C MET A 137 10.76 -13.06 7.62
N LYS A 138 10.54 -12.84 8.93
CA LYS A 138 10.73 -13.90 9.95
C LYS A 138 9.86 -15.13 9.71
N ASN A 139 8.71 -14.99 9.05
CA ASN A 139 7.78 -16.10 8.80
C ASN A 139 7.72 -16.53 7.32
N ASN A 140 8.69 -16.14 6.49
CA ASN A 140 8.74 -16.43 5.06
C ASN A 140 7.47 -16.05 4.28
N ILE A 141 6.85 -14.90 4.65
CA ILE A 141 5.65 -14.38 4.02
C ILE A 141 6.05 -13.33 2.97
N LYS A 142 5.65 -13.54 1.71
CA LYS A 142 5.99 -12.63 0.60
C LYS A 142 4.92 -11.58 0.30
N SER A 143 3.77 -11.62 1.00
CA SER A 143 2.63 -10.75 0.70
C SER A 143 1.98 -10.20 1.96
N LEU A 144 1.75 -8.88 1.97
CA LEU A 144 1.04 -8.11 2.99
C LEU A 144 -0.25 -7.55 2.40
N VAL A 145 -1.38 -7.75 3.05
CA VAL A 145 -2.70 -7.27 2.61
C VAL A 145 -3.21 -6.19 3.54
N THR A 146 -3.70 -5.09 2.98
CA THR A 146 -4.26 -3.95 3.72
C THR A 146 -5.62 -3.54 3.17
N ALA A 147 -6.50 -3.00 4.03
CA ALA A 147 -7.88 -2.65 3.70
C ALA A 147 -8.05 -1.23 3.16
N HIS A 148 -7.10 -0.70 2.38
CA HIS A 148 -7.28 0.59 1.72
C HIS A 148 -8.43 0.51 0.71
N HIS A 149 -9.27 1.55 0.68
CA HIS A 149 -10.51 1.59 -0.09
C HIS A 149 -10.59 2.83 -1.00
N LYS A 150 -11.69 2.98 -1.75
CA LYS A 150 -11.91 4.04 -2.74
C LYS A 150 -11.79 5.44 -2.13
N ASP A 151 -12.36 5.64 -0.93
CA ASP A 151 -12.28 6.94 -0.26
C ASP A 151 -10.83 7.28 0.15
N ASP A 152 -10.00 6.31 0.52
CA ASP A 152 -8.55 6.54 0.75
C ASP A 152 -7.82 6.98 -0.52
N GLN A 153 -8.26 6.52 -1.71
CA GLN A 153 -7.72 6.98 -3.00
C GLN A 153 -8.01 8.46 -3.21
N ILE A 154 -9.26 8.87 -2.99
CA ILE A 154 -9.70 10.26 -3.12
C ILE A 154 -8.95 11.16 -2.12
N GLU A 155 -8.89 10.76 -0.84
CA GLU A 155 -8.10 11.47 0.17
C GLU A 155 -6.64 11.65 -0.26
N THR A 156 -6.02 10.57 -0.76
CA THR A 156 -4.62 10.60 -1.21
C THR A 156 -4.43 11.49 -2.43
N PHE A 157 -5.37 11.47 -3.36
CA PHE A 157 -5.38 12.33 -4.55
C PHE A 157 -5.42 13.79 -4.16
N LEU A 158 -6.38 14.20 -3.33
CA LEU A 158 -6.54 15.60 -2.90
C LEU A 158 -5.32 16.10 -2.12
N ILE A 159 -4.75 15.28 -1.23
CA ILE A 159 -3.50 15.61 -0.52
C ILE A 159 -2.33 15.81 -1.50
N ARG A 160 -2.25 15.02 -2.54
CA ARG A 160 -1.15 15.11 -3.51
C ARG A 160 -1.37 16.25 -4.51
N LEU A 161 -2.62 16.51 -4.87
CA LEU A 161 -3.02 17.66 -5.69
C LEU A 161 -2.63 18.96 -4.99
N SER A 162 -2.96 19.12 -3.71
CA SER A 162 -2.60 20.31 -2.92
C SER A 162 -1.08 20.53 -2.77
N ARG A 163 -0.27 19.52 -3.10
CA ARG A 163 1.20 19.59 -3.09
C ARG A 163 1.81 19.76 -4.47
N GLY A 164 1.02 20.01 -5.51
CA GLY A 164 1.48 20.14 -6.88
C GLY A 164 2.08 18.85 -7.48
N SER A 165 1.55 17.68 -7.10
CA SER A 165 2.06 16.41 -7.61
C SER A 165 1.68 16.22 -9.08
N GLY A 166 2.62 15.76 -9.92
CA GLY A 166 2.34 15.34 -11.30
C GLY A 166 1.71 13.94 -11.39
N VAL A 167 1.65 13.38 -12.60
CA VAL A 167 1.00 12.09 -12.96
C VAL A 167 1.38 10.96 -12.00
N GLU A 168 2.66 10.84 -11.63
CA GLU A 168 3.15 9.78 -10.72
C GLU A 168 2.48 9.83 -9.34
N GLY A 169 2.31 11.04 -8.81
CA GLY A 169 1.66 11.25 -7.53
C GLY A 169 0.13 11.13 -7.63
N LEU A 170 -0.48 11.83 -8.58
CA LEU A 170 -1.94 11.90 -8.72
C LEU A 170 -2.59 10.56 -9.07
N SER A 171 -1.86 9.62 -9.69
CA SER A 171 -2.35 8.25 -9.89
C SER A 171 -2.65 7.48 -8.59
N SER A 172 -2.45 8.11 -7.45
CA SER A 172 -2.75 7.60 -6.09
C SER A 172 -2.11 6.25 -5.77
N MET A 173 -2.83 5.30 -5.17
CA MET A 173 -2.28 4.02 -4.75
C MET A 173 -2.54 2.94 -5.80
N SER A 174 -1.56 2.10 -6.07
CA SER A 174 -1.74 0.90 -6.90
C SER A 174 -2.32 -0.26 -6.09
N GLU A 175 -3.09 -1.13 -6.74
CA GLU A 175 -3.63 -2.35 -6.14
C GLU A 175 -2.52 -3.26 -5.62
N THR A 176 -1.42 -3.34 -6.37
CA THR A 176 -0.21 -4.06 -5.98
C THR A 176 0.99 -3.13 -6.04
N SER A 177 1.83 -3.16 -5.01
CA SER A 177 3.13 -2.48 -4.97
C SER A 177 4.15 -3.32 -4.22
N LYS A 178 5.45 -3.08 -4.48
CA LYS A 178 6.54 -3.71 -3.70
C LYS A 178 6.99 -2.76 -2.60
N LEU A 179 7.17 -3.30 -1.40
CA LEU A 179 7.87 -2.65 -0.30
C LEU A 179 9.38 -2.89 -0.43
N ASN A 180 10.21 -2.13 0.32
CA ASN A 180 11.67 -2.16 0.20
C ASN A 180 12.28 -3.56 0.30
N ASN A 181 11.69 -4.41 1.13
CA ASN A 181 12.17 -5.77 1.41
C ASN A 181 11.64 -6.80 0.39
N GLY A 182 11.16 -6.35 -0.77
CA GLY A 182 10.61 -7.23 -1.80
C GLY A 182 9.21 -7.78 -1.51
N ILE A 183 8.64 -7.47 -0.33
CA ILE A 183 7.30 -7.90 0.08
C ILE A 183 6.25 -7.20 -0.81
N LYS A 184 5.33 -7.98 -1.38
CA LYS A 184 4.19 -7.46 -2.15
C LYS A 184 3.14 -6.89 -1.20
N LEU A 185 2.81 -5.61 -1.36
CA LEU A 185 1.70 -4.97 -0.65
C LEU A 185 0.47 -4.99 -1.55
N LEU A 186 -0.59 -5.66 -1.08
CA LEU A 186 -1.85 -5.84 -1.80
C LEU A 186 -2.96 -5.00 -1.16
N ARG A 187 -3.77 -4.35 -2.00
CA ARG A 187 -4.89 -3.50 -1.61
C ARG A 187 -6.13 -3.89 -2.41
N PRO A 188 -6.81 -4.96 -2.03
CA PRO A 188 -7.92 -5.53 -2.82
C PRO A 188 -9.14 -4.62 -2.91
N PHE A 189 -9.28 -3.67 -1.98
CA PHE A 189 -10.52 -2.91 -1.81
C PHE A 189 -10.47 -1.49 -2.39
N LEU A 190 -9.46 -1.14 -3.19
CA LEU A 190 -9.30 0.22 -3.74
C LEU A 190 -10.46 0.68 -4.63
N LYS A 191 -11.27 -0.24 -5.16
CA LYS A 191 -12.46 0.07 -5.99
C LYS A 191 -13.77 0.13 -5.18
N PHE A 192 -13.75 -0.28 -3.92
CA PHE A 192 -14.93 -0.32 -3.06
C PHE A 192 -14.98 0.89 -2.13
N ARG A 193 -16.18 1.37 -1.84
CA ARG A 193 -16.42 2.46 -0.89
C ARG A 193 -16.27 1.97 0.54
N LYS A 194 -15.87 2.87 1.43
CA LYS A 194 -15.81 2.61 2.87
C LYS A 194 -17.12 2.07 3.43
N LYS A 195 -18.26 2.62 2.98
CA LYS A 195 -19.60 2.19 3.41
C LYS A 195 -19.84 0.70 3.14
N GLU A 196 -19.38 0.17 2.02
CA GLU A 196 -19.54 -1.26 1.66
C GLU A 196 -18.76 -2.16 2.64
N LEU A 197 -17.56 -1.76 3.04
CA LEU A 197 -16.76 -2.48 4.04
C LEU A 197 -17.37 -2.36 5.44
N GLN A 198 -17.97 -1.21 5.78
CA GLN A 198 -18.68 -1.02 7.04
C GLN A 198 -19.90 -1.93 7.17
N ILE A 199 -20.65 -2.17 6.09
CA ILE A 199 -21.77 -3.12 6.09
C ILE A 199 -21.27 -4.52 6.52
N ILE A 200 -20.16 -4.99 5.96
CA ILE A 200 -19.57 -6.27 6.33
C ILE A 200 -19.20 -6.29 7.81
N SER A 201 -18.47 -5.30 8.28
CA SER A 201 -18.00 -5.28 9.65
C SER A 201 -19.14 -5.14 10.65
N ASN A 202 -20.17 -4.34 10.36
CA ASN A 202 -21.35 -4.18 11.23
C ASN A 202 -22.21 -5.46 11.28
N LYS A 203 -22.32 -6.19 10.18
CA LYS A 203 -23.09 -7.44 10.08
C LYS A 203 -22.48 -8.56 10.92
N PHE A 204 -21.16 -8.62 11.05
CA PHE A 204 -20.47 -9.77 11.64
C PHE A 204 -19.74 -9.47 12.96
N PHE A 205 -19.56 -8.21 13.33
CA PHE A 205 -18.91 -7.84 14.59
C PHE A 205 -19.84 -6.99 15.45
N SER A 206 -20.05 -7.39 16.68
CA SER A 206 -20.89 -6.66 17.65
C SER A 206 -20.33 -5.28 18.03
N LYS A 207 -19.03 -5.10 17.94
CA LYS A 207 -18.32 -3.85 18.28
C LYS A 207 -17.13 -3.63 17.36
N ILE A 208 -16.95 -2.38 16.92
CA ILE A 208 -15.80 -1.91 16.15
C ILE A 208 -15.07 -0.87 16.99
N ILE A 209 -13.74 -0.91 16.97
CA ILE A 209 -12.94 0.06 17.72
C ILE A 209 -12.89 1.35 16.91
N LYS A 210 -13.48 2.42 17.47
CA LYS A 210 -13.40 3.76 16.91
C LYS A 210 -12.10 4.42 17.41
N ASP A 211 -11.18 4.73 16.51
CA ASP A 211 -9.98 5.48 16.85
C ASP A 211 -10.33 6.97 16.99
N PRO A 212 -10.15 7.58 18.18
CA PRO A 212 -10.45 9.00 18.40
C PRO A 212 -9.67 9.94 17.47
N SER A 213 -8.45 9.56 17.06
CA SER A 213 -7.62 10.36 16.15
C SER A 213 -8.25 10.59 14.77
N ASN A 214 -9.25 9.79 14.39
CA ASN A 214 -10.01 10.00 13.14
C ASN A 214 -10.88 11.26 13.14
N LYS A 215 -11.12 11.87 14.30
CA LYS A 215 -11.89 13.11 14.47
C LYS A 215 -11.01 14.34 14.73
N ASP A 216 -9.71 14.15 14.95
CA ASP A 216 -8.80 15.23 15.30
C ASP A 216 -8.45 16.08 14.05
N LYS A 217 -8.93 17.34 14.04
CA LYS A 217 -8.72 18.32 12.95
C LYS A 217 -7.26 18.76 12.77
N LYS A 218 -6.36 18.46 13.72
CA LYS A 218 -4.92 18.67 13.55
C LYS A 218 -4.33 17.84 12.41
N PHE A 219 -5.04 16.80 11.97
CA PHE A 219 -4.57 15.90 10.93
C PHE A 219 -5.13 16.27 9.56
N LEU A 220 -4.26 16.50 8.60
CA LEU A 220 -4.61 16.85 7.23
C LEU A 220 -5.64 15.89 6.60
N ARG A 221 -5.59 14.59 6.89
CA ARG A 221 -6.57 13.63 6.39
C ARG A 221 -7.98 13.87 6.93
N THR A 222 -8.11 14.34 8.16
CA THR A 222 -9.43 14.68 8.75
C THR A 222 -10.01 15.88 8.01
N ASN A 223 -9.21 16.92 7.76
CA ASN A 223 -9.62 18.10 7.02
C ASN A 223 -10.00 17.75 5.57
N ILE A 224 -9.26 16.87 4.90
CA ILE A 224 -9.60 16.40 3.55
C ILE A 224 -10.93 15.63 3.53
N ARG A 225 -11.25 14.87 4.56
CA ARG A 225 -12.57 14.20 4.68
C ARG A 225 -13.71 15.21 4.81
N GLU A 226 -13.51 16.24 5.60
CA GLU A 226 -14.48 17.34 5.71
C GLU A 226 -14.62 18.08 4.36
N LEU A 227 -13.50 18.41 3.72
CA LEU A 227 -13.50 19.02 2.38
C LEU A 227 -14.25 18.15 1.37
N THR A 228 -14.05 16.84 1.38
CA THR A 228 -14.74 15.92 0.44
C THR A 228 -16.25 15.94 0.65
N LYS A 229 -16.74 16.14 1.88
CA LYS A 229 -18.18 16.31 2.16
C LYS A 229 -18.70 17.64 1.62
N ILE A 230 -17.95 18.72 1.83
CA ILE A 230 -18.30 20.06 1.31
C ILE A 230 -18.37 20.02 -0.22
N LEU A 231 -17.35 19.46 -0.89
CA LEU A 231 -17.32 19.28 -2.34
C LEU A 231 -18.55 18.54 -2.84
N LYS A 232 -18.93 17.44 -2.18
CA LYS A 232 -20.14 16.68 -2.53
C LYS A 232 -21.41 17.52 -2.40
N ASN A 233 -21.55 18.29 -1.33
CA ASN A 233 -22.71 19.17 -1.10
C ASN A 233 -22.78 20.30 -2.14
N LYS A 234 -21.66 20.68 -2.74
CA LYS A 234 -21.56 21.67 -3.83
C LYS A 234 -21.62 21.02 -5.24
N GLY A 235 -22.05 19.78 -5.34
CA GLY A 235 -22.25 19.09 -6.63
C GLY A 235 -21.03 18.38 -7.20
N ILE A 236 -19.87 18.43 -6.52
CA ILE A 236 -18.67 17.71 -6.98
C ILE A 236 -18.71 16.27 -6.44
N ASP A 237 -19.14 15.35 -7.29
CA ASP A 237 -19.23 13.95 -6.90
C ASP A 237 -17.85 13.31 -6.69
N PRO A 238 -17.59 12.72 -5.52
CA PRO A 238 -16.37 11.96 -5.26
C PRO A 238 -16.10 10.82 -6.26
N ASP A 239 -17.13 10.31 -6.94
CA ASP A 239 -16.96 9.30 -7.98
C ASP A 239 -16.35 9.89 -9.26
N GLN A 240 -16.59 11.16 -9.58
CA GLN A 240 -15.92 11.85 -10.68
C GLN A 240 -14.43 12.06 -10.38
N ILE A 241 -14.09 12.43 -9.13
CA ILE A 241 -12.70 12.52 -8.69
C ILE A 241 -12.01 11.15 -8.83
N TYR A 242 -12.70 10.08 -8.45
CA TYR A 242 -12.14 8.73 -8.60
C TYR A 242 -11.93 8.33 -10.07
N ARG A 243 -12.84 8.68 -10.98
CA ARG A 243 -12.65 8.46 -12.44
C ARG A 243 -11.41 9.19 -12.94
N SER A 244 -11.18 10.43 -12.51
CA SER A 244 -9.95 11.18 -12.85
C SER A 244 -8.70 10.46 -12.37
N ILE A 245 -8.72 9.86 -11.17
CA ILE A 245 -7.62 9.02 -10.65
C ILE A 245 -7.38 7.79 -11.56
N GLU A 246 -8.44 7.12 -12.01
CA GLU A 246 -8.33 5.96 -12.90
C GLU A 246 -7.73 6.37 -14.26
N ASN A 247 -8.19 7.47 -14.84
CA ASN A 247 -7.65 8.02 -16.11
C ASN A 247 -6.16 8.35 -15.97
N ILE A 248 -5.75 9.07 -14.93
CA ILE A 248 -4.35 9.39 -14.65
C ILE A 248 -3.53 8.12 -14.42
N SER A 249 -4.11 7.10 -13.77
CA SER A 249 -3.45 5.80 -13.58
C SER A 249 -3.21 5.07 -14.91
N THR A 250 -4.12 5.21 -15.86
CA THR A 250 -3.98 4.65 -17.22
C THR A 250 -2.90 5.38 -17.99
N THR A 251 -2.88 6.73 -17.97
CA THR A 251 -1.82 7.56 -18.55
C THR A 251 -0.45 7.19 -17.99
N LYS A 252 -0.37 6.99 -16.66
CA LYS A 252 0.87 6.53 -16.02
C LYS A 252 1.36 5.18 -16.57
N LYS A 253 0.45 4.24 -16.86
CA LYS A 253 0.84 2.94 -17.46
C LYS A 253 1.44 3.13 -18.85
N ALA A 254 0.83 3.99 -19.68
CA ALA A 254 1.34 4.32 -21.01
C ALA A 254 2.74 4.95 -20.93
N ILE A 255 2.93 5.95 -20.07
CA ILE A 255 4.26 6.57 -19.84
C ILE A 255 5.27 5.52 -19.35
N ASN A 256 4.88 4.63 -18.42
CA ASN A 256 5.78 3.59 -17.93
C ASN A 256 6.17 2.59 -19.02
N PHE A 257 5.24 2.22 -19.89
CA PHE A 257 5.53 1.37 -21.05
C PHE A 257 6.56 2.03 -21.98
N TYR A 258 6.35 3.30 -22.30
CA TYR A 258 7.28 4.06 -23.13
C TYR A 258 8.67 4.18 -22.48
N VAL A 259 8.72 4.51 -21.18
CA VAL A 259 9.98 4.56 -20.41
C VAL A 259 10.74 3.23 -20.43
N GLN A 260 10.03 2.09 -20.32
CA GLN A 260 10.69 0.77 -20.40
C GLN A 260 11.28 0.53 -21.80
N LYS A 261 10.60 0.99 -22.86
CA LYS A 261 11.11 0.92 -24.23
C LYS A 261 12.38 1.75 -24.41
N SER A 262 12.38 3.00 -23.92
CA SER A 262 13.51 3.90 -23.91
C SER A 262 14.69 3.36 -23.11
N LEU A 263 14.42 2.82 -21.90
CA LEU A 263 15.47 2.20 -21.07
C LEU A 263 16.17 1.04 -21.78
N LYS A 264 15.43 0.20 -22.51
CA LYS A 264 16.02 -0.91 -23.28
C LYS A 264 16.86 -0.41 -24.45
N LYS A 265 16.48 0.71 -25.06
CA LYS A 265 17.12 1.26 -26.27
C LYS A 265 18.47 1.89 -25.98
N PHE A 266 18.57 2.71 -24.92
CA PHE A 266 19.74 3.55 -24.69
C PHE A 266 20.28 3.58 -23.24
N VAL A 267 19.86 2.65 -22.37
CA VAL A 267 20.40 2.50 -21.01
C VAL A 267 20.94 1.09 -20.80
N LYS A 268 22.24 0.98 -20.58
CA LYS A 268 22.91 -0.30 -20.28
C LYS A 268 23.19 -0.42 -18.76
N PHE A 269 22.52 -1.36 -18.10
CA PHE A 269 22.74 -1.66 -16.67
C PHE A 269 23.84 -2.72 -16.53
N LYS A 270 25.04 -2.32 -16.12
CA LYS A 270 26.13 -3.23 -15.76
C LYS A 270 26.19 -3.46 -14.24
N LYS A 271 27.01 -4.41 -13.77
CA LYS A 271 27.13 -4.77 -12.35
C LYS A 271 27.55 -3.59 -11.47
N LYS A 272 28.57 -2.83 -11.85
CA LYS A 272 29.11 -1.69 -11.06
C LYS A 272 28.62 -0.32 -11.52
N GLU A 273 28.19 -0.16 -12.76
CA GLU A 273 27.78 1.12 -13.35
C GLU A 273 26.49 0.98 -14.19
N THR A 274 25.84 2.11 -14.50
CA THR A 274 24.82 2.22 -15.54
C THR A 274 25.31 3.23 -16.57
N ILE A 275 25.22 2.90 -17.84
CA ILE A 275 25.62 3.78 -18.94
C ILE A 275 24.35 4.24 -19.64
N LEU A 276 24.19 5.56 -19.77
CA LEU A 276 23.09 6.24 -20.43
C LEU A 276 23.63 6.97 -21.67
N ASP A 277 23.11 6.67 -22.85
CA ASP A 277 23.33 7.47 -24.03
C ASP A 277 22.62 8.83 -23.86
N PHE A 278 23.41 9.90 -23.71
CA PHE A 278 22.90 11.22 -23.38
C PHE A 278 22.25 11.90 -24.60
N ASN A 279 22.72 11.63 -25.80
CA ASN A 279 22.14 12.20 -27.01
C ASN A 279 20.75 11.67 -27.27
N MET A 280 20.55 10.36 -27.16
CA MET A 280 19.24 9.73 -27.26
C MET A 280 18.31 10.17 -26.13
N PHE A 281 18.84 10.23 -24.90
CA PHE A 281 18.11 10.68 -23.74
C PHE A 281 17.62 12.13 -23.87
N GLN A 282 18.41 13.03 -24.45
CA GLN A 282 18.01 14.43 -24.62
C GLN A 282 16.79 14.63 -25.53
N LYS A 283 16.55 13.72 -26.46
CA LYS A 283 15.39 13.75 -27.37
C LYS A 283 14.08 13.37 -26.69
N GLU A 284 14.14 12.74 -25.51
CA GLU A 284 12.95 12.28 -24.80
C GLU A 284 12.16 13.44 -24.16
N PRO A 285 10.82 13.32 -24.00
CA PRO A 285 10.01 14.27 -23.25
C PRO A 285 10.45 14.40 -21.79
N ALA A 286 10.14 15.54 -21.15
CA ALA A 286 10.59 15.85 -19.78
C ALA A 286 10.17 14.78 -18.73
N ASP A 287 8.91 14.32 -18.78
CA ASP A 287 8.42 13.28 -17.86
C ASP A 287 9.12 11.94 -18.06
N VAL A 288 9.46 11.59 -19.30
CA VAL A 288 10.22 10.37 -19.63
C VAL A 288 11.64 10.48 -19.10
N LYS A 289 12.33 11.61 -19.33
CA LYS A 289 13.66 11.90 -18.78
C LYS A 289 13.67 11.77 -17.25
N PHE A 290 12.70 12.40 -16.59
CA PHE A 290 12.55 12.33 -15.15
C PHE A 290 12.42 10.88 -14.64
N LYS A 291 11.59 10.08 -15.30
CA LYS A 291 11.38 8.66 -14.92
C LYS A 291 12.60 7.79 -15.21
N ILE A 292 13.32 8.03 -16.30
CA ILE A 292 14.55 7.30 -16.61
C ILE A 292 15.59 7.53 -15.50
N ILE A 293 15.87 8.80 -15.16
CA ILE A 293 16.81 9.13 -14.07
C ILE A 293 16.38 8.49 -12.74
N ASN A 294 15.11 8.62 -12.38
CA ASN A 294 14.60 8.00 -11.15
C ASN A 294 14.71 6.47 -11.15
N THR A 295 14.55 5.82 -12.29
CA THR A 295 14.71 4.38 -12.44
C THR A 295 16.18 3.97 -12.27
N ILE A 296 17.10 4.72 -12.82
CA ILE A 296 18.55 4.51 -12.68
C ILE A 296 18.95 4.66 -11.21
N VAL A 297 18.58 5.78 -10.57
CA VAL A 297 18.88 6.04 -9.15
C VAL A 297 18.33 4.94 -8.27
N LYS A 298 17.06 4.56 -8.47
CA LYS A 298 16.42 3.49 -7.68
C LYS A 298 17.16 2.15 -7.80
N LYS A 299 17.64 1.81 -8.99
CA LYS A 299 18.38 0.56 -9.21
C LYS A 299 19.78 0.60 -8.63
N ARG A 300 20.46 1.76 -8.64
CA ARG A 300 21.85 1.90 -8.20
C ARG A 300 21.99 2.13 -6.69
N ALA A 301 21.26 3.12 -6.16
CA ALA A 301 21.36 3.49 -4.74
C ALA A 301 20.44 2.67 -3.83
N ALA A 302 19.60 1.76 -4.40
CA ALA A 302 18.55 1.05 -3.66
C ALA A 302 17.64 2.01 -2.85
N SER A 303 17.58 3.29 -3.24
CA SER A 303 16.82 4.32 -2.55
C SER A 303 15.31 4.10 -2.71
N TYR A 304 14.58 4.20 -1.59
CA TYR A 304 13.12 4.09 -1.60
C TYR A 304 12.43 5.32 -2.19
N TYR A 305 12.97 6.50 -1.90
CA TYR A 305 12.39 7.76 -2.38
C TYR A 305 13.14 8.25 -3.62
N PRO A 306 12.41 8.53 -4.72
CA PRO A 306 13.02 9.13 -5.89
C PRO A 306 13.46 10.57 -5.59
N PRO A 307 14.50 11.07 -6.25
CA PRO A 307 14.88 12.46 -6.19
C PRO A 307 13.72 13.40 -6.56
N ARG A 308 13.71 14.60 -5.98
CA ARG A 308 12.70 15.63 -6.32
C ARG A 308 12.88 16.11 -7.75
N ALA A 309 11.78 16.44 -8.43
CA ALA A 309 11.79 16.88 -9.84
C ALA A 309 12.78 18.01 -10.10
N LYS A 310 12.78 19.07 -9.25
CA LYS A 310 13.71 20.20 -9.36
C LYS A 310 15.18 19.75 -9.38
N LYS A 311 15.58 18.78 -8.54
CA LYS A 311 16.96 18.26 -8.51
C LYS A 311 17.31 17.48 -9.78
N VAL A 312 16.36 16.72 -10.36
CA VAL A 312 16.57 15.98 -11.60
C VAL A 312 16.69 16.95 -12.78
N ILE A 313 15.84 17.98 -12.85
CA ILE A 313 15.91 19.03 -13.88
C ILE A 313 17.26 19.75 -13.81
N ASN A 314 17.71 20.14 -12.64
CA ASN A 314 19.00 20.78 -12.44
C ASN A 314 20.17 19.90 -12.94
N LEU A 315 20.15 18.60 -12.63
CA LEU A 315 21.15 17.64 -13.13
C LEU A 315 21.19 17.62 -14.67
N ILE A 316 20.02 17.52 -15.32
CA ILE A 316 19.91 17.48 -16.79
C ILE A 316 20.44 18.79 -17.42
N ASN A 317 20.08 19.95 -16.85
CA ASN A 317 20.50 21.24 -17.34
C ASN A 317 22.03 21.44 -17.24
N ARG A 318 22.64 21.03 -16.10
CA ARG A 318 24.11 21.09 -15.92
C ARG A 318 24.86 20.27 -16.98
N PHE A 319 24.33 19.09 -17.34
CA PHE A 319 24.95 18.28 -18.40
C PHE A 319 24.68 18.81 -19.81
N LYS A 320 23.60 19.56 -20.03
CA LYS A 320 23.32 20.27 -21.28
C LYS A 320 24.29 21.43 -21.51
N SER A 321 24.44 22.28 -20.50
CA SER A 321 25.27 23.48 -20.57
C SER A 321 26.80 23.23 -20.55
N LYS A 322 27.21 21.94 -20.47
CA LYS A 322 28.60 21.53 -20.26
C LYS A 322 29.27 22.13 -19.01
N SER A 323 28.50 22.76 -18.11
CA SER A 323 28.98 23.41 -16.88
C SER A 323 29.49 22.43 -15.81
N ALA A 324 29.16 21.13 -15.94
CA ALA A 324 29.66 20.12 -15.04
C ALA A 324 29.84 18.78 -15.75
N GLN A 325 31.01 18.17 -15.58
CA GLN A 325 31.27 16.79 -16.02
C GLN A 325 30.80 15.75 -14.98
N LYS A 326 30.71 16.14 -13.71
CA LYS A 326 30.34 15.25 -12.59
C LYS A 326 29.31 15.91 -11.67
N SER A 327 28.32 15.15 -11.21
CA SER A 327 27.27 15.61 -10.28
C SER A 327 26.72 14.45 -9.47
N THR A 328 26.23 14.71 -8.25
CA THR A 328 25.60 13.70 -7.38
C THR A 328 24.10 13.88 -7.31
N LEU A 329 23.35 12.78 -7.30
CA LEU A 329 21.91 12.79 -7.14
C LEU A 329 21.41 11.47 -6.53
N GLY A 330 20.76 11.55 -5.37
CA GLY A 330 20.04 10.43 -4.78
C GLY A 330 20.91 9.22 -4.40
N GLY A 331 22.16 9.47 -3.95
CA GLY A 331 23.12 8.41 -3.62
C GLY A 331 23.78 7.77 -4.84
N CYS A 332 23.79 8.51 -5.96
CA CYS A 332 24.48 8.13 -7.18
C CYS A 332 25.37 9.28 -7.68
N ILE A 333 26.51 8.93 -8.24
CA ILE A 333 27.42 9.82 -8.97
C ILE A 333 27.11 9.68 -10.45
N PHE A 334 26.84 10.80 -11.11
CA PHE A 334 26.63 10.91 -12.55
C PHE A 334 27.86 11.60 -13.15
N GLU A 335 28.50 10.99 -14.09
CA GLU A 335 29.68 11.51 -14.78
C GLU A 335 29.45 11.47 -16.29
N LYS A 336 29.53 12.64 -16.94
CA LYS A 336 29.38 12.75 -18.39
C LYS A 336 30.74 12.58 -19.06
N ARG A 337 30.85 11.57 -19.91
CA ARG A 337 32.01 11.29 -20.73
C ARG A 337 31.58 11.26 -22.19
N LYS A 338 31.95 12.27 -22.97
CA LYS A 338 31.52 12.47 -24.39
C LYS A 338 29.97 12.39 -24.47
N ASN A 339 29.44 11.46 -25.21
CA ASN A 339 28.01 11.28 -25.46
C ASN A 339 27.32 10.37 -24.41
N PHE A 340 28.03 9.87 -23.41
CA PHE A 340 27.51 8.95 -22.41
C PHE A 340 27.56 9.53 -21.01
N VAL A 341 26.57 9.17 -20.18
CA VAL A 341 26.57 9.45 -18.75
C VAL A 341 26.75 8.13 -18.02
N HIS A 342 27.83 8.03 -17.25
CA HIS A 342 28.16 6.91 -16.39
C HIS A 342 27.57 7.17 -15.00
N VAL A 343 26.80 6.23 -14.48
CA VAL A 343 26.14 6.35 -13.18
C VAL A 343 26.62 5.24 -12.27
N THR A 344 27.26 5.59 -11.17
CA THR A 344 27.75 4.70 -10.12
C THR A 344 27.05 4.99 -8.80
N LYS A 345 27.15 4.07 -7.85
CA LYS A 345 26.68 4.30 -6.49
C LYS A 345 27.68 5.23 -5.77
N GLU A 346 27.17 6.21 -5.04
CA GLU A 346 27.93 6.97 -4.05
C GLU A 346 28.18 6.06 -2.84
N PHE A 347 29.38 6.08 -2.27
CA PHE A 347 29.84 5.18 -1.21
C PHE A 347 28.96 5.19 0.03
#